data_16ba9cc165ee6dc2949cd26b2c246947
#
_entry.id   16ba9cc165ee6dc2949cd26b2c246947
#
_cell.length_a   1.000
_cell.length_b   1.000
_cell.length_c   1.000
_cell.angle_alpha   90.00
_cell.angle_beta   90.00
_cell.angle_gamma   90.00
#
_symmetry.space_group_name_H-M   'P 1'
#
loop_
_entity.id
_entity.type
_entity.pdbx_description
1 polymer ?
#
loop_
_entity_poly.entity_id
_entity_poly.type
_entity_poly.pdbx_seq_one_letter_code
_entity_poly.pdbx_strand_id
1 'polypeptide(L)'
;IPPPLREYGASEVRSVTRAFNHMAAGVKQLADDRTLLMAGVSHDLRTPLTRIRLATEMMGEQDGYLAESINKDIEECNAIIEQFIDYLRTGQEMPMEMADLNAVLGEVVAAESGYEREIATDLQAGEIQVRMHPLSIKRAVANMVVNAARYGNGWIKVSSGTELNRAWFQVEDDGPGIKPEQRKHLFQPFVRGDSARSTSGTGLGLAIVQRIVDNHN
;
A
#
# COMPACT_ATOMS: atom_id res chain seq x y z
N ILE A 1 16.92 -2.42 -5.87
CA ILE A 1 18.41 -2.41 -5.71
C ILE A 1 19.01 -2.39 -7.12
N PRO A 2 19.97 -1.51 -7.42
CA PRO A 2 20.54 -1.40 -8.75
C PRO A 2 21.18 -2.73 -9.20
N PRO A 3 21.27 -3.00 -10.52
CA PRO A 3 21.92 -4.19 -11.03
C PRO A 3 23.40 -4.21 -10.60
N PRO A 4 24.01 -5.41 -10.49
CA PRO A 4 25.39 -5.52 -10.05
C PRO A 4 26.33 -4.75 -10.99
N LEU A 5 27.27 -4.02 -10.42
CA LEU A 5 28.28 -3.26 -11.15
C LEU A 5 29.20 -4.23 -11.92
N ARG A 6 29.56 -3.86 -13.15
CA ARG A 6 30.49 -4.65 -13.95
C ARG A 6 31.90 -4.58 -13.36
N GLU A 7 32.54 -5.73 -13.18
CA GLU A 7 33.90 -5.85 -12.67
C GLU A 7 34.92 -5.62 -13.82
N TYR A 8 35.33 -4.37 -14.04
CA TYR A 8 36.35 -4.03 -15.04
C TYR A 8 37.37 -3.03 -14.47
N GLY A 9 38.54 -2.90 -15.15
CA GLY A 9 39.61 -1.99 -14.76
C GLY A 9 40.71 -2.64 -13.93
N ALA A 10 41.50 -1.83 -13.22
CA ALA A 10 42.60 -2.26 -12.35
C ALA A 10 42.16 -3.24 -11.27
N SER A 11 43.09 -4.04 -10.74
CA SER A 11 42.79 -5.08 -9.73
C SER A 11 42.10 -4.53 -8.49
N GLU A 12 42.51 -3.33 -8.06
CA GLU A 12 41.98 -2.63 -6.89
C GLU A 12 40.53 -2.21 -7.14
N VAL A 13 40.21 -1.67 -8.33
CA VAL A 13 38.86 -1.27 -8.73
C VAL A 13 37.95 -2.50 -8.78
N ARG A 14 38.40 -3.61 -9.37
CA ARG A 14 37.61 -4.86 -9.41
C ARG A 14 37.35 -5.41 -8.02
N SER A 15 38.36 -5.33 -7.12
CA SER A 15 38.19 -5.79 -5.73
C SER A 15 37.13 -4.96 -4.98
N VAL A 16 37.17 -3.64 -5.13
CA VAL A 16 36.13 -2.74 -4.52
C VAL A 16 34.76 -3.00 -5.14
N THR A 17 34.67 -3.14 -6.46
CA THR A 17 33.39 -3.44 -7.14
C THR A 17 32.80 -4.77 -6.66
N ARG A 18 33.63 -5.79 -6.50
CA ARG A 18 33.19 -7.09 -5.97
C ARG A 18 32.71 -7.00 -4.53
N ALA A 19 33.43 -6.29 -3.67
CA ALA A 19 33.01 -6.07 -2.27
C ALA A 19 31.67 -5.32 -2.21
N PHE A 20 31.48 -4.29 -3.05
CA PHE A 20 30.23 -3.57 -3.16
C PHE A 20 29.08 -4.45 -3.64
N ASN A 21 29.28 -5.23 -4.71
CA ASN A 21 28.26 -6.16 -5.21
C ASN A 21 27.88 -7.20 -4.16
N HIS A 22 28.86 -7.73 -3.42
CA HIS A 22 28.60 -8.68 -2.32
C HIS A 22 27.79 -8.04 -1.17
N MET A 23 28.13 -6.82 -0.80
CA MET A 23 27.37 -6.07 0.22
C MET A 23 25.93 -5.79 -0.26
N ALA A 24 25.76 -5.34 -1.50
CA ALA A 24 24.44 -5.08 -2.09
C ALA A 24 23.58 -6.36 -2.15
N ALA A 25 24.16 -7.50 -2.52
CA ALA A 25 23.50 -8.80 -2.50
C ALA A 25 23.11 -9.21 -1.06
N GLY A 26 23.96 -9.01 -0.06
CA GLY A 26 23.66 -9.29 1.34
C GLY A 26 22.51 -8.44 1.89
N VAL A 27 22.48 -7.15 1.54
CA VAL A 27 21.36 -6.25 1.93
C VAL A 27 20.05 -6.70 1.27
N LYS A 28 20.11 -7.09 -0.02
CA LYS A 28 18.93 -7.62 -0.73
C LYS A 28 18.42 -8.89 -0.05
N GLN A 29 19.31 -9.85 0.23
CA GLN A 29 18.95 -11.10 0.89
C GLN A 29 18.32 -10.85 2.27
N LEU A 30 18.86 -9.93 3.06
CA LEU A 30 18.29 -9.56 4.36
C LEU A 30 16.86 -8.99 4.24
N ALA A 31 16.61 -8.18 3.21
CA ALA A 31 15.29 -7.63 2.93
C ALA A 31 14.30 -8.72 2.50
N ASP A 32 14.75 -9.67 1.65
CA ASP A 32 13.93 -10.80 1.18
C ASP A 32 13.63 -11.76 2.34
N ASP A 33 14.63 -12.10 3.17
CA ASP A 33 14.46 -12.95 4.37
C ASP A 33 13.48 -12.31 5.36
N ARG A 34 13.59 -11.00 5.58
CA ARG A 34 12.63 -10.25 6.42
C ARG A 34 11.21 -10.37 5.90
N THR A 35 11.02 -10.25 4.60
CA THR A 35 9.69 -10.36 3.95
C THR A 35 9.14 -11.77 4.10
N LEU A 36 9.97 -12.79 3.89
CA LEU A 36 9.58 -14.19 4.04
C LEU A 36 9.18 -14.53 5.49
N LEU A 37 9.99 -14.10 6.46
CA LEU A 37 9.69 -14.31 7.88
C LEU A 37 8.36 -13.66 8.29
N MET A 38 8.10 -12.43 7.82
CA MET A 38 6.86 -11.73 8.14
C MET A 38 5.64 -12.36 7.46
N ALA A 39 5.80 -12.91 6.25
CA ALA A 39 4.74 -13.69 5.60
C ALA A 39 4.41 -14.96 6.40
N GLY A 40 5.42 -15.65 6.95
CA GLY A 40 5.25 -16.79 7.86
C GLY A 40 4.50 -16.41 9.13
N VAL A 41 4.93 -15.35 9.81
CA VAL A 41 4.27 -14.83 11.03
C VAL A 41 2.80 -14.50 10.76
N SER A 42 2.50 -13.89 9.62
CA SER A 42 1.12 -13.54 9.25
C SER A 42 0.24 -14.76 9.04
N HIS A 43 0.78 -15.81 8.40
CA HIS A 43 0.07 -17.09 8.27
C HIS A 43 -0.21 -17.71 9.65
N ASP A 44 0.78 -17.69 10.54
CA ASP A 44 0.67 -18.27 11.88
C ASP A 44 -0.25 -17.47 12.80
N LEU A 45 -0.41 -16.16 12.58
CA LEU A 45 -1.40 -15.33 13.26
C LEU A 45 -2.83 -15.57 12.77
N ARG A 46 -3.03 -15.82 11.48
CA ARG A 46 -4.36 -16.08 10.90
C ARG A 46 -4.98 -17.36 11.46
N THR A 47 -4.19 -18.37 11.76
CA THR A 47 -4.65 -19.66 12.31
C THR A 47 -5.36 -19.52 13.66
N PRO A 48 -4.79 -18.86 14.70
CA PRO A 48 -5.47 -18.67 15.98
C PRO A 48 -6.70 -17.74 15.83
N LEU A 49 -6.65 -16.71 14.98
CA LEU A 49 -7.80 -15.85 14.71
C LEU A 49 -8.98 -16.64 14.12
N THR A 50 -8.70 -17.55 13.18
CA THR A 50 -9.72 -18.45 12.62
C THR A 50 -10.33 -19.37 13.69
N ARG A 51 -9.49 -19.87 14.63
CA ARG A 51 -10.00 -20.69 15.75
C ARG A 51 -10.85 -19.89 16.72
N ILE A 52 -10.50 -18.64 17.02
CA ILE A 52 -11.32 -17.76 17.87
C ILE A 52 -12.67 -17.49 17.18
N ARG A 53 -12.66 -17.22 15.88
CA ARG A 53 -13.90 -17.04 15.10
C ARG A 53 -14.80 -18.27 15.14
N LEU A 54 -14.24 -19.47 14.96
CA LEU A 54 -15.03 -20.71 15.10
C LEU A 54 -15.59 -20.88 16.51
N ALA A 55 -14.85 -20.48 17.55
CA ALA A 55 -15.34 -20.52 18.92
C ALA A 55 -16.51 -19.52 19.14
N THR A 56 -16.46 -18.33 18.53
CA THR A 56 -17.57 -17.37 18.61
C THR A 56 -18.83 -17.85 17.88
N GLU A 57 -18.67 -18.61 16.79
CA GLU A 57 -19.81 -19.23 16.09
C GLU A 57 -20.51 -20.32 16.93
N MET A 58 -19.83 -20.87 17.94
CA MET A 58 -20.39 -21.86 18.89
C MET A 58 -21.00 -21.22 20.15
N MET A 59 -20.93 -19.88 20.30
CA MET A 59 -21.54 -19.16 21.42
C MET A 59 -23.08 -19.18 21.28
N GLY A 60 -23.79 -19.19 22.43
CA GLY A 60 -25.24 -19.18 22.43
C GLY A 60 -25.83 -17.82 22.08
N GLU A 61 -27.14 -17.81 21.77
CA GLU A 61 -27.88 -16.57 21.42
C GLU A 61 -27.73 -15.45 22.45
N GLN A 62 -27.54 -15.80 23.72
CA GLN A 62 -27.37 -14.82 24.83
C GLN A 62 -26.04 -14.04 24.72
N ASP A 63 -25.04 -14.61 24.04
CA ASP A 63 -23.71 -14.04 23.88
C ASP A 63 -23.50 -13.43 22.48
N GLY A 64 -24.56 -13.32 21.67
CA GLY A 64 -24.47 -12.86 20.26
C GLY A 64 -23.78 -11.51 20.09
N TYR A 65 -24.00 -10.55 20.98
CA TYR A 65 -23.31 -9.26 20.96
C TYR A 65 -21.79 -9.38 21.18
N LEU A 66 -21.38 -10.28 22.09
CA LEU A 66 -19.96 -10.54 22.33
C LEU A 66 -19.31 -11.25 21.14
N ALA A 67 -20.00 -12.21 20.54
CA ALA A 67 -19.55 -12.90 19.35
C ALA A 67 -19.37 -11.94 18.16
N GLU A 68 -20.30 -11.02 17.95
CA GLU A 68 -20.22 -9.99 16.90
C GLU A 68 -19.02 -9.05 17.13
N SER A 69 -18.83 -8.59 18.38
CA SER A 69 -17.68 -7.74 18.74
C SER A 69 -16.35 -8.44 18.50
N ILE A 70 -16.21 -9.70 18.92
CA ILE A 70 -14.99 -10.49 18.73
C ILE A 70 -14.73 -10.73 17.22
N ASN A 71 -15.76 -11.04 16.43
CA ASN A 71 -15.64 -11.24 15.00
C ASN A 71 -15.15 -9.96 14.31
N LYS A 72 -15.65 -8.79 14.69
CA LYS A 72 -15.18 -7.50 14.19
C LYS A 72 -13.69 -7.26 14.50
N ASP A 73 -13.27 -7.58 15.74
CA ASP A 73 -11.87 -7.47 16.14
C ASP A 73 -10.97 -8.42 15.32
N ILE A 74 -11.45 -9.62 15.02
CA ILE A 74 -10.75 -10.60 14.17
C ILE A 74 -10.60 -10.06 12.73
N GLU A 75 -11.66 -9.48 12.18
CA GLU A 75 -11.62 -8.87 10.84
C GLU A 75 -10.62 -7.70 10.79
N GLU A 76 -10.61 -6.86 11.83
CA GLU A 76 -9.63 -5.77 11.94
C GLU A 76 -8.20 -6.31 12.03
N CYS A 77 -7.95 -7.34 12.83
CA CYS A 77 -6.63 -7.99 12.91
C CYS A 77 -6.18 -8.57 11.56
N ASN A 78 -7.05 -9.24 10.84
CA ASN A 78 -6.75 -9.78 9.52
C ASN A 78 -6.41 -8.66 8.52
N ALA A 79 -7.18 -7.57 8.50
CA ALA A 79 -6.90 -6.40 7.66
C ALA A 79 -5.54 -5.77 7.97
N ILE A 80 -5.16 -5.68 9.26
CA ILE A 80 -3.84 -5.22 9.70
C ILE A 80 -2.73 -6.11 9.15
N ILE A 81 -2.89 -7.43 9.29
CA ILE A 81 -1.93 -8.42 8.82
C ILE A 81 -1.75 -8.31 7.29
N GLU A 82 -2.83 -8.22 6.54
CA GLU A 82 -2.79 -8.09 5.08
C GLU A 82 -2.09 -6.80 4.63
N GLN A 83 -2.42 -5.66 5.22
CA GLN A 83 -1.76 -4.40 4.92
C GLN A 83 -0.26 -4.42 5.26
N PHE A 84 0.12 -5.09 6.34
CA PHE A 84 1.52 -5.24 6.72
C PHE A 84 2.31 -6.09 5.71
N ILE A 85 1.74 -7.21 5.26
CA ILE A 85 2.33 -8.04 4.20
C ILE A 85 2.45 -7.25 2.89
N ASP A 86 1.42 -6.50 2.53
CA ASP A 86 1.45 -5.65 1.34
C ASP A 86 2.54 -4.58 1.42
N TYR A 87 2.71 -3.95 2.59
CA TYR A 87 3.81 -3.02 2.82
C TYR A 87 5.19 -3.67 2.63
N LEU A 88 5.40 -4.89 3.13
CA LEU A 88 6.67 -5.60 2.97
C LEU A 88 6.94 -5.98 1.50
N ARG A 89 5.91 -6.45 0.79
CA ARG A 89 6.02 -6.85 -0.62
C ARG A 89 6.24 -5.68 -1.57
N THR A 90 5.78 -4.48 -1.22
CA THR A 90 5.88 -3.28 -2.06
C THR A 90 7.33 -2.85 -2.37
N GLY A 91 8.34 -3.46 -1.80
CA GLY A 91 9.77 -3.19 -2.10
C GLY A 91 10.47 -4.25 -2.92
N GLN A 92 9.79 -5.33 -3.30
CA GLN A 92 10.36 -6.35 -4.17
C GLN A 92 10.33 -5.88 -5.62
N GLU A 93 11.32 -6.33 -6.42
CA GLU A 93 11.38 -6.02 -7.86
C GLU A 93 10.13 -6.60 -8.55
N MET A 94 9.25 -5.73 -8.98
CA MET A 94 8.09 -6.10 -9.77
C MET A 94 8.33 -5.74 -11.23
N PRO A 95 7.96 -6.61 -12.20
CA PRO A 95 8.15 -6.30 -13.60
C PRO A 95 7.31 -5.07 -13.99
N MET A 96 8.00 -4.07 -14.55
CA MET A 96 7.35 -2.89 -15.11
C MET A 96 6.94 -3.19 -16.55
N GLU A 97 5.69 -2.89 -16.89
CA GLU A 97 5.14 -3.03 -18.23
C GLU A 97 4.51 -1.72 -18.71
N MET A 98 4.35 -1.59 -20.03
CA MET A 98 3.59 -0.49 -20.61
C MET A 98 2.11 -0.75 -20.37
N ALA A 99 1.44 0.16 -19.68
CA ALA A 99 0.02 0.04 -19.37
C ALA A 99 -0.66 1.40 -19.35
N ASP A 100 -1.95 1.42 -19.60
CA ASP A 100 -2.76 2.64 -19.56
C ASP A 100 -3.13 3.00 -18.12
N LEU A 101 -2.64 4.16 -17.67
CA LEU A 101 -2.93 4.69 -16.34
C LEU A 101 -4.43 4.92 -16.14
N ASN A 102 -5.14 5.44 -17.14
CA ASN A 102 -6.57 5.69 -17.03
C ASN A 102 -7.39 4.43 -16.86
N ALA A 103 -7.02 3.34 -17.54
CA ALA A 103 -7.65 2.04 -17.35
C ALA A 103 -7.49 1.55 -15.90
N VAL A 104 -6.26 1.66 -15.34
CA VAL A 104 -5.97 1.28 -13.96
C VAL A 104 -6.77 2.11 -12.95
N LEU A 105 -6.86 3.43 -13.15
CA LEU A 105 -7.65 4.31 -12.29
C LEU A 105 -9.14 3.99 -12.37
N GLY A 106 -9.67 3.76 -13.58
CA GLY A 106 -11.06 3.40 -13.81
C GLY A 106 -11.47 2.11 -13.11
N GLU A 107 -10.62 1.09 -13.13
CA GLU A 107 -10.88 -0.16 -12.42
C GLU A 107 -10.96 0.05 -10.88
N VAL A 108 -10.07 0.87 -10.31
CA VAL A 108 -10.11 1.17 -8.87
C VAL A 108 -11.35 1.98 -8.52
N VAL A 109 -11.68 3.01 -9.31
CA VAL A 109 -12.89 3.80 -9.09
C VAL A 109 -14.13 2.92 -9.15
N ALA A 110 -14.23 2.02 -10.14
CA ALA A 110 -15.35 1.10 -10.25
C ALA A 110 -15.47 0.13 -9.06
N ALA A 111 -14.32 -0.35 -8.53
CA ALA A 111 -14.30 -1.26 -7.39
C ALA A 111 -14.65 -0.57 -6.05
N GLU A 112 -14.24 0.70 -5.87
CA GLU A 112 -14.43 1.47 -4.64
C GLU A 112 -15.74 2.27 -4.63
N SER A 113 -16.38 2.46 -5.79
CA SER A 113 -17.70 3.09 -5.90
C SER A 113 -18.78 2.09 -5.50
N GLY A 114 -19.72 2.51 -4.67
CA GLY A 114 -20.85 1.69 -4.20
C GLY A 114 -22.10 2.55 -3.98
N TYR A 115 -23.19 1.93 -3.49
CA TYR A 115 -24.49 2.58 -3.31
C TYR A 115 -24.44 3.82 -2.40
N GLU A 116 -23.45 3.91 -1.51
CA GLU A 116 -23.35 5.01 -0.53
C GLU A 116 -22.23 6.01 -0.89
N ARG A 117 -21.49 5.79 -1.99
CA ARG A 117 -20.34 6.64 -2.33
C ARG A 117 -20.17 6.79 -3.83
N GLU A 118 -20.27 8.03 -4.29
CA GLU A 118 -19.94 8.41 -5.65
C GLU A 118 -18.52 9.00 -5.68
N ILE A 119 -17.67 8.45 -6.55
CA ILE A 119 -16.32 8.97 -6.80
C ILE A 119 -16.36 9.70 -8.15
N ALA A 120 -16.20 11.02 -8.10
CA ALA A 120 -16.08 11.83 -9.31
C ALA A 120 -14.76 11.54 -10.03
N THR A 121 -14.78 11.54 -11.36
CA THR A 121 -13.59 11.35 -12.19
C THR A 121 -13.33 12.51 -13.12
N ASP A 122 -12.07 12.87 -13.29
CA ASP A 122 -11.59 13.90 -14.22
C ASP A 122 -10.30 13.39 -14.88
N LEU A 123 -10.46 12.32 -15.66
CA LEU A 123 -9.35 11.66 -16.32
C LEU A 123 -9.04 12.36 -17.64
N GLN A 124 -7.76 12.58 -17.93
CA GLN A 124 -7.32 13.13 -19.23
C GLN A 124 -7.89 12.29 -20.37
N ALA A 125 -8.37 12.94 -21.43
CA ALA A 125 -8.89 12.25 -22.60
C ALA A 125 -7.81 11.41 -23.30
N GLY A 126 -8.18 10.17 -23.66
CA GLY A 126 -7.29 9.21 -24.31
C GLY A 126 -6.49 8.36 -23.32
N GLU A 127 -5.69 7.46 -23.89
CA GLU A 127 -4.83 6.57 -23.10
C GLU A 127 -3.58 7.31 -22.61
N ILE A 128 -3.20 7.05 -21.37
CA ILE A 128 -1.93 7.50 -20.79
C ILE A 128 -1.03 6.28 -20.64
N GLN A 129 -0.27 5.95 -21.68
CA GLN A 129 0.67 4.82 -21.69
C GLN A 129 1.91 5.13 -20.87
N VAL A 130 2.11 4.41 -19.77
CA VAL A 130 3.22 4.58 -18.81
C VAL A 130 3.85 3.24 -18.50
N ARG A 131 5.18 3.24 -18.36
CA ARG A 131 5.90 2.08 -17.85
C ARG A 131 5.70 1.99 -16.35
N MET A 132 4.85 1.07 -15.91
CA MET A 132 4.48 0.91 -14.50
C MET A 132 4.22 -0.55 -14.15
N HIS A 133 4.07 -0.83 -12.86
CA HIS A 133 3.49 -2.08 -12.36
C HIS A 133 2.00 -1.84 -12.02
N PRO A 134 1.04 -2.29 -12.85
CA PRO A 134 -0.38 -1.92 -12.71
C PRO A 134 -0.98 -2.25 -11.34
N LEU A 135 -0.66 -3.44 -10.80
CA LEU A 135 -1.18 -3.85 -9.48
C LEU A 135 -0.68 -2.95 -8.35
N SER A 136 0.57 -2.48 -8.42
CA SER A 136 1.10 -1.54 -7.42
C SER A 136 0.40 -0.18 -7.52
N ILE A 137 0.17 0.32 -8.73
CA ILE A 137 -0.57 1.58 -8.91
C ILE A 137 -2.02 1.42 -8.41
N LYS A 138 -2.72 0.33 -8.73
CA LYS A 138 -4.05 0.04 -8.16
C LYS A 138 -4.05 0.12 -6.63
N ARG A 139 -3.05 -0.48 -5.99
CA ARG A 139 -2.90 -0.43 -4.53
C ARG A 139 -2.68 0.98 -4.00
N ALA A 140 -1.84 1.78 -4.67
CA ALA A 140 -1.60 3.17 -4.28
C ALA A 140 -2.90 3.98 -4.35
N VAL A 141 -3.63 3.89 -5.46
CA VAL A 141 -4.90 4.60 -5.67
C VAL A 141 -5.94 4.14 -4.66
N ALA A 142 -6.13 2.83 -4.45
CA ALA A 142 -7.07 2.29 -3.48
C ALA A 142 -6.77 2.78 -2.05
N ASN A 143 -5.49 2.79 -1.62
CA ASN A 143 -5.10 3.36 -0.33
C ASN A 143 -5.44 4.85 -0.20
N MET A 144 -5.27 5.63 -1.26
CA MET A 144 -5.64 7.06 -1.27
C MET A 144 -7.15 7.24 -1.22
N VAL A 145 -7.91 6.48 -2.01
CA VAL A 145 -9.39 6.53 -2.02
C VAL A 145 -9.97 6.09 -0.67
N VAL A 146 -9.45 5.02 -0.06
CA VAL A 146 -9.86 4.58 1.28
C VAL A 146 -9.55 5.64 2.33
N ASN A 147 -8.42 6.35 2.24
CA ASN A 147 -8.10 7.46 3.12
C ASN A 147 -9.06 8.64 2.91
N ALA A 148 -9.30 9.04 1.67
CA ALA A 148 -10.27 10.09 1.31
C ALA A 148 -11.67 9.77 1.85
N ALA A 149 -12.09 8.51 1.72
CA ALA A 149 -13.37 8.03 2.24
C ALA A 149 -13.46 8.05 3.77
N ARG A 150 -12.34 7.82 4.45
CA ARG A 150 -12.28 7.76 5.93
C ARG A 150 -12.20 9.13 6.57
N TYR A 151 -11.50 10.06 5.95
CA TYR A 151 -11.18 11.37 6.51
C TYR A 151 -11.91 12.52 5.84
N GLY A 152 -12.47 12.30 4.65
CA GLY A 152 -13.36 13.24 3.95
C GLY A 152 -14.77 13.24 4.53
N ASN A 153 -15.59 14.20 4.06
CA ASN A 153 -16.99 14.36 4.46
C ASN A 153 -17.97 13.75 3.45
N GLY A 154 -17.47 13.07 2.40
CA GLY A 154 -18.28 12.33 1.44
C GLY A 154 -18.00 12.60 -0.03
N TRP A 155 -17.27 13.67 -0.35
CA TRP A 155 -16.86 13.96 -1.73
C TRP A 155 -15.43 13.46 -2.00
N ILE A 156 -15.28 12.70 -3.10
CA ILE A 156 -13.99 12.20 -3.56
C ILE A 156 -13.89 12.41 -5.06
N LYS A 157 -12.72 12.87 -5.54
CA LYS A 157 -12.44 13.02 -6.95
C LYS A 157 -11.10 12.38 -7.32
N VAL A 158 -11.09 11.61 -8.40
CA VAL A 158 -9.87 11.02 -8.98
C VAL A 158 -9.59 11.69 -10.31
N SER A 159 -8.40 12.23 -10.46
CA SER A 159 -7.95 12.94 -11.68
C SER A 159 -6.65 12.35 -12.20
N SER A 160 -6.42 12.47 -13.50
CA SER A 160 -5.16 12.07 -14.15
C SER A 160 -4.75 13.06 -15.22
N GLY A 161 -3.48 13.04 -15.56
CA GLY A 161 -2.97 13.85 -16.65
C GLY A 161 -1.50 13.57 -16.96
N THR A 162 -0.99 14.30 -17.94
CA THR A 162 0.42 14.28 -18.32
C THR A 162 0.98 15.69 -18.29
N GLU A 163 2.17 15.86 -17.73
CA GLU A 163 2.89 17.11 -17.69
C GLU A 163 4.40 16.86 -17.82
N LEU A 164 5.09 17.65 -18.67
CA LEU A 164 6.55 17.57 -18.84
C LEU A 164 7.07 16.15 -19.01
N ASN A 165 6.39 15.34 -19.82
CA ASN A 165 6.74 13.92 -20.08
C ASN A 165 6.61 13.00 -18.87
N ARG A 166 5.79 13.39 -17.86
CA ARG A 166 5.43 12.59 -16.71
C ARG A 166 3.92 12.41 -16.68
N ALA A 167 3.48 11.21 -16.32
CA ALA A 167 2.09 10.98 -15.99
C ALA A 167 1.87 11.22 -14.49
N TRP A 168 0.71 11.74 -14.14
CA TRP A 168 0.32 11.94 -12.76
C TRP A 168 -1.13 11.48 -12.53
N PHE A 169 -1.45 11.15 -11.32
CA PHE A 169 -2.80 11.01 -10.83
C PHE A 169 -2.97 11.70 -9.48
N GLN A 170 -4.18 12.07 -9.15
CA GLN A 170 -4.53 12.78 -7.92
C GLN A 170 -5.83 12.23 -7.36
N VAL A 171 -5.91 12.13 -6.03
CA VAL A 171 -7.14 11.86 -5.29
C VAL A 171 -7.38 13.05 -4.37
N GLU A 172 -8.54 13.67 -4.50
CA GLU A 172 -8.96 14.84 -3.71
C GLU A 172 -10.14 14.42 -2.83
N ASP A 173 -10.20 14.98 -1.62
CA ASP A 173 -11.28 14.83 -0.66
C ASP A 173 -11.67 16.19 -0.06
N ASP A 174 -12.82 16.24 0.58
CA ASP A 174 -13.35 17.42 1.27
C ASP A 174 -13.14 17.38 2.79
N GLY A 175 -12.16 16.61 3.24
CA GLY A 175 -11.78 16.49 4.64
C GLY A 175 -11.10 17.75 5.20
N PRO A 176 -10.74 17.72 6.50
CA PRO A 176 -10.12 18.86 7.18
C PRO A 176 -8.70 19.16 6.72
N GLY A 177 -8.16 18.35 5.81
CA GLY A 177 -6.80 18.45 5.31
C GLY A 177 -5.73 18.04 6.33
N ILE A 178 -4.47 18.14 5.91
CA ILE A 178 -3.31 17.73 6.70
C ILE A 178 -2.43 18.96 6.97
N LYS A 179 -2.12 19.20 8.25
CA LYS A 179 -1.23 20.29 8.65
C LYS A 179 0.17 20.10 8.04
N PRO A 180 0.82 21.17 7.55
CA PRO A 180 2.13 21.07 6.90
C PRO A 180 3.18 20.33 7.74
N GLU A 181 3.17 20.53 9.06
CA GLU A 181 4.12 19.89 9.98
C GLU A 181 3.94 18.37 10.07
N GLN A 182 2.72 17.88 9.86
CA GLN A 182 2.39 16.46 9.95
C GLN A 182 2.64 15.71 8.62
N ARG A 183 2.68 16.41 7.48
CA ARG A 183 2.74 15.77 6.14
C ARG A 183 3.87 14.77 6.02
N LYS A 184 5.10 15.13 6.41
CA LYS A 184 6.25 14.23 6.31
C LYS A 184 6.14 13.01 7.23
N HIS A 185 5.51 13.16 8.39
CA HIS A 185 5.38 12.07 9.36
C HIS A 185 4.32 11.06 8.94
N LEU A 186 3.25 11.49 8.27
CA LEU A 186 2.15 10.60 7.86
C LEU A 186 2.53 9.57 6.78
N PHE A 187 3.66 9.77 6.10
CA PHE A 187 4.22 8.78 5.18
C PHE A 187 5.11 7.74 5.88
N GLN A 188 5.40 7.90 7.17
CA GLN A 188 6.12 6.89 7.94
C GLN A 188 5.20 5.73 8.31
N PRO A 189 5.70 4.47 8.29
CA PRO A 189 4.89 3.32 8.68
C PRO A 189 4.37 3.44 10.12
N PHE A 190 3.12 3.03 10.33
CA PHE A 190 2.42 3.03 11.63
C PHE A 190 2.16 4.41 12.25
N VAL A 191 2.43 5.49 11.52
CA VAL A 191 2.13 6.84 11.98
C VAL A 191 0.68 7.19 11.62
N ARG A 192 -0.03 7.77 12.60
CA ARG A 192 -1.41 8.24 12.47
C ARG A 192 -1.48 9.70 12.92
N GLY A 193 -2.28 10.49 12.22
CA GLY A 193 -2.57 11.88 12.62
C GLY A 193 -3.34 11.96 13.94
N ASP A 194 -3.27 13.09 14.63
CA ASP A 194 -3.94 13.29 15.93
C ASP A 194 -5.47 13.09 15.85
N SER A 195 -6.08 13.49 14.74
CA SER A 195 -7.52 13.30 14.46
C SER A 195 -7.89 11.83 14.16
N ALA A 196 -6.91 10.98 13.86
CA ALA A 196 -7.11 9.59 13.46
C ALA A 196 -7.00 8.58 14.62
N ARG A 197 -6.72 9.02 15.85
CA ARG A 197 -6.56 8.11 17.00
C ARG A 197 -7.84 7.39 17.39
N SER A 198 -9.00 7.98 17.08
CA SER A 198 -10.33 7.40 17.36
C SER A 198 -10.92 6.58 16.21
N THR A 199 -10.29 6.58 15.02
CA THR A 199 -10.77 5.82 13.84
C THR A 199 -9.91 4.58 13.62
N SER A 200 -10.51 3.46 13.19
CA SER A 200 -9.75 2.24 12.86
C SER A 200 -8.74 2.50 11.73
N GLY A 201 -7.56 1.88 11.77
CA GLY A 201 -6.56 2.00 10.70
C GLY A 201 -5.14 1.74 11.16
N THR A 202 -4.33 1.16 10.29
CA THR A 202 -2.97 0.67 10.58
C THR A 202 -1.89 1.73 10.54
N GLY A 203 -2.13 2.87 9.86
CA GLY A 203 -1.09 3.86 9.56
C GLY A 203 -0.08 3.40 8.49
N LEU A 204 -0.43 2.38 7.69
CA LEU A 204 0.43 1.85 6.62
C LEU A 204 0.05 2.37 5.22
N GLY A 205 -1.19 2.82 5.00
CA GLY A 205 -1.70 3.18 3.69
C GLY A 205 -0.83 4.21 2.96
N LEU A 206 -0.52 5.34 3.58
CA LEU A 206 0.33 6.38 2.96
C LEU A 206 1.80 5.95 2.83
N ALA A 207 2.32 5.12 3.74
CA ALA A 207 3.66 4.55 3.61
C ALA A 207 3.76 3.59 2.40
N ILE A 208 2.70 2.83 2.11
CA ILE A 208 2.59 2.00 0.90
C ILE A 208 2.58 2.89 -0.35
N VAL A 209 1.77 3.96 -0.36
CA VAL A 209 1.71 4.93 -1.47
C VAL A 209 3.09 5.51 -1.75
N GLN A 210 3.78 6.04 -0.72
CA GLN A 210 5.12 6.61 -0.86
C GLN A 210 6.09 5.61 -1.50
N ARG A 211 6.12 4.39 -0.99
CA ARG A 211 7.04 3.35 -1.49
C ARG A 211 6.75 2.94 -2.93
N ILE A 212 5.47 2.89 -3.33
CA ILE A 212 5.07 2.61 -4.71
C ILE A 212 5.53 3.74 -5.63
N VAL A 213 5.30 5.00 -5.25
CA VAL A 213 5.74 6.17 -6.03
C VAL A 213 7.25 6.21 -6.16
N ASP A 214 7.99 5.98 -5.07
CA ASP A 214 9.47 5.95 -5.09
C ASP A 214 10.03 4.86 -6.02
N ASN A 215 9.33 3.73 -6.16
CA ASN A 215 9.72 2.64 -7.07
C ASN A 215 9.40 2.92 -8.55
N HIS A 216 8.55 3.92 -8.85
CA HIS A 216 8.13 4.28 -10.20
C HIS A 216 8.80 5.56 -10.72
N ASN A 217 9.65 6.22 -9.93
CA ASN A 217 10.38 7.45 -10.29
C ASN A 217 11.76 7.19 -10.90
#